data_63eb2ba2d1087656d972d1ae29d6811d
#
_entry.id   63eb2ba2d1087656d972d1ae29d6811d
#
_cell.length_a   1.000
_cell.length_b   1.000
_cell.length_c   1.000
_cell.angle_alpha   90.00
_cell.angle_beta   90.00
_cell.angle_gamma   90.00
#
_symmetry.space_group_name_H-M   'P 1'
#
loop_
_entity.id
_entity.type
_entity.pdbx_description
1 polymer ?
#
loop_
_entity_poly.entity_id
_entity_poly.type
_entity_poly.pdbx_seq_one_letter_code
_entity_poly.pdbx_strand_id
1 'polypeptide(L)'
;MWLTCSSIGRKLVMAITGACLVLFVTFHCLMNGVALFWPQGYNAVCEFLGANWYALVATVGLAALFIIHIIYALWLTLQNRKARGNDRYKVVKKPLGVEWSSQNMLVLGIVVLAFLVVHMIQFWAKMQLAEILHCDYVHEGVEVAPAAGTLFIQIAFSQVWTPIVYIIGFIALWFHMNHGFWSMFQTCGWDNDTWLPRLKKIACWWTTIVVALFIAEAVVFTVRAHNSDFQKELTEYNLAKGSQFALDTDAIECGGQVCSQPACPNAGCPNAACPQAECPKAACSESAAKCPEGCCVDGVCANPETCANPDCKGKN
;
A
#
# COMPACT_ATOMS: atom_id res chain seq x y z
N MET A 1 -2.39 -14.30 -35.50
CA MET A 1 -2.44 -13.99 -34.05
C MET A 1 -3.35 -14.99 -33.34
N TRP A 2 -2.79 -16.12 -32.89
CA TRP A 2 -3.56 -17.23 -32.31
C TRP A 2 -4.24 -16.86 -30.98
N LEU A 3 -3.57 -16.09 -30.09
CA LEU A 3 -4.10 -15.70 -28.76
C LEU A 3 -5.39 -14.86 -28.80
N THR A 4 -5.56 -14.03 -29.81
CA THR A 4 -6.73 -13.15 -29.94
C THR A 4 -7.84 -13.75 -30.78
N CYS A 5 -7.49 -14.55 -31.80
CA CYS A 5 -8.45 -15.07 -32.79
C CYS A 5 -9.07 -16.41 -32.38
N SER A 6 -8.36 -17.26 -31.61
CA SER A 6 -8.89 -18.56 -31.18
C SER A 6 -9.67 -18.46 -29.85
N SER A 7 -10.70 -19.30 -29.71
CA SER A 7 -11.47 -19.39 -28.45
C SER A 7 -10.60 -19.90 -27.29
N ILE A 8 -9.67 -20.80 -27.58
CA ILE A 8 -8.72 -21.36 -26.60
C ILE A 8 -7.71 -20.28 -26.18
N GLY A 9 -7.14 -19.52 -27.13
CA GLY A 9 -6.19 -18.46 -26.83
C GLY A 9 -6.76 -17.40 -25.89
N ARG A 10 -8.01 -16.96 -26.12
CA ARG A 10 -8.68 -16.00 -25.24
C ARG A 10 -8.89 -16.53 -23.83
N LYS A 11 -9.29 -17.80 -23.68
CA LYS A 11 -9.42 -18.45 -22.38
C LYS A 11 -8.07 -18.59 -21.68
N LEU A 12 -7.01 -18.86 -22.42
CA LEU A 12 -5.65 -18.96 -21.87
C LEU A 12 -5.17 -17.61 -21.35
N VAL A 13 -5.40 -16.50 -22.08
CA VAL A 13 -5.06 -15.15 -21.58
C VAL A 13 -5.83 -14.86 -20.28
N MET A 14 -7.11 -15.19 -20.23
CA MET A 14 -7.94 -15.05 -19.03
C MET A 14 -7.39 -15.88 -17.86
N ALA A 15 -6.96 -17.11 -18.11
CA ALA A 15 -6.40 -18.00 -17.10
C ALA A 15 -5.06 -17.46 -16.54
N ILE A 16 -4.16 -17.03 -17.40
CA ILE A 16 -2.85 -16.48 -17.01
C ILE A 16 -3.01 -15.19 -16.22
N THR A 17 -3.81 -14.24 -16.72
CA THR A 17 -4.04 -12.99 -16.00
C THR A 17 -4.72 -13.24 -14.65
N GLY A 18 -5.69 -14.15 -14.58
CA GLY A 18 -6.33 -14.56 -13.34
C GLY A 18 -5.35 -15.20 -12.35
N ALA A 19 -4.46 -16.07 -12.82
CA ALA A 19 -3.43 -16.69 -11.98
C ALA A 19 -2.48 -15.65 -11.36
N CYS A 20 -1.99 -14.69 -12.15
CA CYS A 20 -1.14 -13.61 -11.66
C CYS A 20 -1.87 -12.75 -10.63
N LEU A 21 -3.15 -12.44 -10.85
CA LEU A 21 -3.95 -11.68 -9.89
C LEU A 21 -4.20 -12.45 -8.58
N VAL A 22 -4.43 -13.77 -8.63
CA VAL A 22 -4.55 -14.61 -7.42
C VAL A 22 -3.26 -14.61 -6.61
N LEU A 23 -2.10 -14.72 -7.27
CA LEU A 23 -0.80 -14.62 -6.60
C LEU A 23 -0.60 -13.26 -5.96
N PHE A 24 -0.92 -12.18 -6.68
CA PHE A 24 -0.84 -10.82 -6.14
C PHE A 24 -1.74 -10.63 -4.92
N VAL A 25 -3.02 -11.02 -4.99
CA VAL A 25 -3.98 -10.90 -3.87
C VAL A 25 -3.49 -11.65 -2.65
N THR A 26 -2.89 -12.83 -2.85
CA THR A 26 -2.32 -13.62 -1.75
C THR A 26 -1.13 -12.90 -1.11
N PHE A 27 -0.19 -12.41 -1.92
CA PHE A 27 0.94 -11.63 -1.43
C PHE A 27 0.48 -10.35 -0.72
N HIS A 28 -0.49 -9.65 -1.30
CA HIS A 28 -1.06 -8.43 -0.74
C HIS A 28 -1.71 -8.69 0.63
N CYS A 29 -2.45 -9.77 0.78
CA CYS A 29 -3.02 -10.21 2.06
C CYS A 29 -1.92 -10.43 3.12
N LEU A 30 -0.86 -11.17 2.76
CA LEU A 30 0.24 -11.44 3.68
C LEU A 30 0.97 -10.15 4.10
N MET A 31 1.19 -9.22 3.17
CA MET A 31 1.84 -7.94 3.48
C MET A 31 0.98 -7.07 4.40
N ASN A 32 -0.34 -7.01 4.17
CA ASN A 32 -1.24 -6.29 5.08
C ASN A 32 -1.31 -6.96 6.47
N GLY A 33 -1.20 -8.29 6.52
CA GLY A 33 -1.11 -9.03 7.78
C GLY A 33 0.08 -8.61 8.65
N VAL A 34 1.17 -8.12 8.06
CA VAL A 34 2.31 -7.56 8.82
C VAL A 34 1.87 -6.39 9.71
N ALA A 35 0.94 -5.54 9.23
CA ALA A 35 0.44 -4.40 9.99
C ALA A 35 -0.32 -4.80 11.28
N LEU A 36 -0.82 -6.05 11.36
CA LEU A 36 -1.48 -6.56 12.56
C LEU A 36 -0.50 -6.78 13.73
N PHE A 37 0.70 -7.25 13.40
CA PHE A 37 1.68 -7.70 14.40
C PHE A 37 2.86 -6.76 14.54
N TRP A 38 3.22 -6.04 13.46
CA TRP A 38 4.38 -5.15 13.42
C TRP A 38 4.12 -3.91 12.56
N PRO A 39 3.43 -2.89 13.10
CA PRO A 39 3.07 -1.66 12.39
C PRO A 39 4.28 -0.92 11.78
N GLN A 40 5.40 -0.84 12.51
CA GLN A 40 6.62 -0.18 12.04
C GLN A 40 7.22 -0.94 10.84
N GLY A 41 7.24 -2.27 10.90
CA GLY A 41 7.69 -3.10 9.79
C GLY A 41 6.80 -2.95 8.55
N TYR A 42 5.51 -2.75 8.73
CA TYR A 42 4.59 -2.45 7.62
C TYR A 42 4.93 -1.10 6.96
N ASN A 43 5.18 -0.05 7.74
CA ASN A 43 5.62 1.24 7.20
C ASN A 43 6.97 1.14 6.47
N ALA A 44 7.92 0.36 6.99
CA ALA A 44 9.18 0.09 6.30
C ALA A 44 8.98 -0.65 4.95
N VAL A 45 8.02 -1.58 4.87
CA VAL A 45 7.63 -2.21 3.58
C VAL A 45 7.02 -1.19 2.64
N CYS A 46 6.16 -0.29 3.12
CA CYS A 46 5.58 0.78 2.31
C CYS A 46 6.66 1.72 1.76
N GLU A 47 7.62 2.13 2.59
CA GLU A 47 8.75 2.97 2.19
C GLU A 47 9.64 2.27 1.16
N PHE A 48 9.98 0.99 1.40
CA PHE A 48 10.75 0.19 0.45
C PHE A 48 10.05 0.05 -0.91
N LEU A 49 8.75 -0.16 -0.94
CA LEU A 49 7.99 -0.29 -2.18
C LEU A 49 7.77 1.08 -2.86
N GLY A 50 7.63 2.17 -2.10
CA GLY A 50 7.49 3.51 -2.64
C GLY A 50 8.77 4.01 -3.30
N ALA A 51 9.90 3.94 -2.60
CA ALA A 51 11.18 4.50 -3.03
C ALA A 51 11.84 3.78 -4.23
N ASN A 52 11.35 2.60 -4.64
CA ASN A 52 12.05 1.76 -5.60
C ASN A 52 11.41 1.71 -6.99
N TRP A 53 12.20 1.97 -8.04
CA TRP A 53 11.75 1.95 -9.43
C TRP A 53 11.18 0.60 -9.88
N TYR A 54 11.67 -0.52 -9.36
CA TYR A 54 11.14 -1.84 -9.70
C TYR A 54 9.74 -2.07 -9.15
N ALA A 55 9.38 -1.46 -8.02
CA ALA A 55 8.02 -1.49 -7.51
C ALA A 55 7.06 -0.71 -8.43
N LEU A 56 7.53 0.41 -9.00
CA LEU A 56 6.79 1.14 -10.02
C LEU A 56 6.55 0.28 -11.28
N VAL A 57 7.57 -0.41 -11.78
CA VAL A 57 7.44 -1.34 -12.91
C VAL A 57 6.46 -2.47 -12.58
N ALA A 58 6.53 -3.05 -11.38
CA ALA A 58 5.60 -4.07 -10.92
C ALA A 58 4.16 -3.54 -10.84
N THR A 59 3.96 -2.32 -10.36
CA THR A 59 2.64 -1.65 -10.31
C THR A 59 2.06 -1.45 -11.70
N VAL A 60 2.86 -0.96 -12.67
CA VAL A 60 2.42 -0.79 -14.06
C VAL A 60 2.10 -2.16 -14.69
N GLY A 61 2.94 -3.17 -14.45
CA GLY A 61 2.69 -4.53 -14.91
C GLY A 61 1.40 -5.13 -14.34
N LEU A 62 1.14 -4.93 -13.05
CA LEU A 62 -0.08 -5.36 -12.38
C LEU A 62 -1.32 -4.64 -12.95
N ALA A 63 -1.24 -3.32 -13.15
CA ALA A 63 -2.31 -2.54 -13.76
C ALA A 63 -2.62 -3.03 -15.18
N ALA A 64 -1.60 -3.34 -15.99
CA ALA A 64 -1.78 -3.90 -17.32
C ALA A 64 -2.47 -5.28 -17.27
N LEU A 65 -2.03 -6.18 -16.38
CA LEU A 65 -2.67 -7.49 -16.16
C LEU A 65 -4.14 -7.36 -15.78
N PHE A 66 -4.44 -6.43 -14.88
CA PHE A 66 -5.79 -6.16 -14.41
C PHE A 66 -6.69 -5.64 -15.54
N ILE A 67 -6.22 -4.66 -16.33
CA ILE A 67 -6.94 -4.12 -17.48
C ILE A 67 -7.19 -5.21 -18.53
N ILE A 68 -6.18 -6.02 -18.86
CA ILE A 68 -6.30 -7.15 -19.79
C ILE A 68 -7.35 -8.14 -19.26
N HIS A 69 -7.31 -8.47 -17.96
CA HIS A 69 -8.28 -9.37 -17.35
C HIS A 69 -9.72 -8.87 -17.53
N ILE A 70 -9.98 -7.59 -17.26
CA ILE A 70 -11.31 -6.99 -17.42
C ILE A 70 -11.74 -7.01 -18.88
N ILE A 71 -10.88 -6.58 -19.82
CA ILE A 71 -11.20 -6.54 -21.25
C ILE A 71 -11.58 -7.94 -21.75
N TYR A 72 -10.80 -8.96 -21.42
CA TYR A 72 -11.10 -10.32 -21.81
C TYR A 72 -12.34 -10.89 -21.12
N ALA A 73 -12.59 -10.53 -19.85
CA ALA A 73 -13.80 -10.93 -19.15
C ALA A 73 -15.06 -10.38 -19.82
N LEU A 74 -15.06 -9.10 -20.16
CA LEU A 74 -16.15 -8.48 -20.90
C LEU A 74 -16.32 -9.07 -22.29
N TRP A 75 -15.24 -9.24 -23.02
CA TRP A 75 -15.26 -9.81 -24.36
C TRP A 75 -15.84 -11.23 -24.36
N LEU A 76 -15.34 -12.11 -23.49
CA LEU A 76 -15.85 -13.48 -23.38
C LEU A 76 -17.34 -13.50 -22.96
N THR A 77 -17.72 -12.61 -22.05
CA THR A 77 -19.12 -12.46 -21.62
C THR A 77 -20.03 -12.05 -22.78
N LEU A 78 -19.62 -11.06 -23.58
CA LEU A 78 -20.38 -10.59 -24.74
C LEU A 78 -20.50 -11.69 -25.80
N GLN A 79 -19.43 -12.43 -26.07
CA GLN A 79 -19.45 -13.57 -26.98
C GLN A 79 -20.40 -14.67 -26.51
N ASN A 80 -20.35 -15.03 -25.23
CA ASN A 80 -21.25 -16.03 -24.65
C ASN A 80 -22.71 -15.59 -24.70
N ARG A 81 -22.99 -14.28 -24.51
CA ARG A 81 -24.34 -13.72 -24.65
C ARG A 81 -24.81 -13.77 -26.09
N LYS A 82 -23.98 -13.40 -27.04
CA LYS A 82 -24.27 -13.47 -28.48
C LYS A 82 -24.51 -14.90 -28.95
N ALA A 83 -23.71 -15.86 -28.48
CA ALA A 83 -23.85 -17.28 -28.84
C ALA A 83 -25.15 -17.90 -28.30
N ARG A 84 -25.67 -17.42 -27.16
CA ARG A 84 -26.97 -17.88 -26.59
C ARG A 84 -28.18 -17.36 -27.38
N GLY A 85 -28.03 -16.26 -28.11
CA GLY A 85 -29.15 -15.63 -28.84
C GLY A 85 -30.19 -14.98 -27.91
N ASN A 86 -31.29 -14.51 -28.53
CA ASN A 86 -32.41 -13.87 -27.84
C ASN A 86 -33.46 -14.86 -27.32
N ASP A 87 -33.47 -16.08 -27.85
CA ASP A 87 -34.45 -17.09 -27.49
C ASP A 87 -34.14 -17.68 -26.11
N ARG A 88 -35.01 -17.35 -25.16
CA ARG A 88 -34.96 -17.99 -23.83
C ARG A 88 -35.66 -19.36 -23.92
N TYR A 89 -34.97 -20.40 -23.46
CA TYR A 89 -35.60 -21.72 -23.34
C TYR A 89 -36.84 -21.63 -22.45
N LYS A 90 -37.95 -22.20 -22.93
CA LYS A 90 -39.21 -22.27 -22.16
C LYS A 90 -39.04 -23.09 -20.87
N VAL A 91 -38.09 -24.03 -20.85
CA VAL A 91 -37.76 -24.84 -19.67
C VAL A 91 -36.29 -24.64 -19.34
N VAL A 92 -36.02 -23.91 -18.27
CA VAL A 92 -34.67 -23.69 -17.75
C VAL A 92 -34.40 -24.79 -16.73
N LYS A 93 -33.97 -25.96 -17.18
CA LYS A 93 -33.40 -26.95 -16.27
C LYS A 93 -31.91 -26.63 -16.10
N LYS A 94 -31.52 -26.19 -14.88
CA LYS A 94 -30.11 -25.93 -14.59
C LYS A 94 -29.35 -27.25 -14.69
N PRO A 95 -28.26 -27.34 -15.46
CA PRO A 95 -27.42 -28.53 -15.49
C PRO A 95 -26.93 -28.84 -14.08
N LEU A 96 -26.95 -30.10 -13.69
CA LEU A 96 -26.37 -30.56 -12.45
C LEU A 96 -24.87 -30.25 -12.45
N GLY A 97 -24.36 -29.56 -11.41
CA GLY A 97 -22.93 -29.24 -11.27
C GLY A 97 -22.52 -27.82 -11.71
N VAL A 98 -23.43 -26.98 -12.23
CA VAL A 98 -23.11 -25.56 -12.51
C VAL A 98 -23.22 -24.75 -11.23
N GLU A 99 -22.08 -24.24 -10.79
CA GLU A 99 -21.98 -23.42 -9.58
C GLU A 99 -22.66 -22.05 -9.77
N TRP A 100 -23.25 -21.52 -8.69
CA TRP A 100 -23.89 -20.20 -8.68
C TRP A 100 -22.90 -19.09 -9.06
N SER A 101 -21.67 -19.15 -8.57
CA SER A 101 -20.58 -18.22 -8.89
C SER A 101 -20.29 -18.17 -10.38
N SER A 102 -20.26 -19.33 -11.06
CA SER A 102 -20.07 -19.41 -12.52
C SER A 102 -21.12 -18.64 -13.31
N GLN A 103 -22.39 -18.70 -12.86
CA GLN A 103 -23.49 -18.02 -13.53
C GLN A 103 -23.47 -16.50 -13.30
N ASN A 104 -22.92 -16.04 -12.17
CA ASN A 104 -22.92 -14.66 -11.72
C ASN A 104 -21.53 -13.98 -11.78
N MET A 105 -20.55 -14.58 -12.49
CA MET A 105 -19.18 -14.07 -12.55
C MET A 105 -19.07 -12.61 -12.99
N LEU A 106 -19.92 -12.17 -13.95
CA LEU A 106 -19.94 -10.78 -14.39
C LEU A 106 -20.36 -9.84 -13.25
N VAL A 107 -21.43 -10.19 -12.52
CA VAL A 107 -21.95 -9.38 -11.40
C VAL A 107 -20.91 -9.34 -10.27
N LEU A 108 -20.35 -10.49 -9.92
CA LEU A 108 -19.29 -10.58 -8.92
C LEU A 108 -18.06 -9.75 -9.32
N GLY A 109 -17.66 -9.81 -10.60
CA GLY A 109 -16.56 -9.01 -11.13
C GLY A 109 -16.84 -7.50 -11.07
N ILE A 110 -18.08 -7.06 -11.32
CA ILE A 110 -18.49 -5.65 -11.19
C ILE A 110 -18.43 -5.20 -9.72
N VAL A 111 -18.90 -6.02 -8.78
CA VAL A 111 -18.84 -5.69 -7.34
C VAL A 111 -17.37 -5.60 -6.87
N VAL A 112 -16.51 -6.55 -7.29
CA VAL A 112 -15.07 -6.51 -6.99
C VAL A 112 -14.43 -5.27 -7.61
N LEU A 113 -14.79 -4.90 -8.84
CA LEU A 113 -14.28 -3.68 -9.49
C LEU A 113 -14.71 -2.42 -8.73
N ALA A 114 -15.97 -2.32 -8.31
CA ALA A 114 -16.46 -1.18 -7.54
C ALA A 114 -15.73 -1.06 -6.20
N PHE A 115 -15.54 -2.17 -5.48
CA PHE A 115 -14.72 -2.23 -4.28
C PHE A 115 -13.27 -1.78 -4.56
N LEU A 116 -12.67 -2.28 -5.64
CA LEU A 116 -11.29 -1.94 -6.00
C LEU A 116 -11.12 -0.45 -6.31
N VAL A 117 -12.10 0.20 -6.95
CA VAL A 117 -12.06 1.66 -7.18
C VAL A 117 -11.99 2.41 -5.85
N VAL A 118 -12.82 2.04 -4.86
CA VAL A 118 -12.78 2.64 -3.52
C VAL A 118 -11.42 2.41 -2.87
N HIS A 119 -10.91 1.17 -2.92
CA HIS A 119 -9.61 0.80 -2.38
C HIS A 119 -8.46 1.60 -3.01
N MET A 120 -8.46 1.75 -4.33
CA MET A 120 -7.45 2.53 -5.04
C MET A 120 -7.47 4.01 -4.66
N ILE A 121 -8.64 4.60 -4.46
CA ILE A 121 -8.77 6.00 -4.01
C ILE A 121 -8.29 6.16 -2.57
N GLN A 122 -8.60 5.20 -1.69
CA GLN A 122 -8.24 5.30 -0.28
C GLN A 122 -6.74 5.08 -0.01
N PHE A 123 -6.08 4.21 -0.78
CA PHE A 123 -4.69 3.82 -0.54
C PHE A 123 -3.76 4.18 -1.70
N TRP A 124 -3.93 3.57 -2.87
CA TRP A 124 -2.98 3.73 -3.97
C TRP A 124 -2.82 5.18 -4.41
N ALA A 125 -3.92 5.91 -4.53
CA ALA A 125 -3.90 7.31 -4.97
C ALA A 125 -3.22 8.23 -3.95
N LYS A 126 -3.34 7.94 -2.66
CA LYS A 126 -2.76 8.74 -1.58
C LYS A 126 -1.32 8.36 -1.24
N MET A 127 -0.90 7.16 -1.59
CA MET A 127 0.43 6.62 -1.35
C MET A 127 1.26 6.64 -2.65
N GLN A 128 1.13 5.62 -3.48
CA GLN A 128 1.97 5.44 -4.67
C GLN A 128 1.78 6.53 -5.72
N LEU A 129 0.54 6.95 -6.01
CA LEU A 129 0.31 8.01 -7.01
C LEU A 129 0.79 9.37 -6.50
N ALA A 130 0.57 9.67 -5.22
CA ALA A 130 1.06 10.90 -4.59
C ALA A 130 2.60 10.98 -4.66
N GLU A 131 3.28 9.87 -4.41
CA GLU A 131 4.74 9.78 -4.52
C GLU A 131 5.23 9.98 -5.96
N ILE A 132 4.57 9.35 -6.96
CA ILE A 132 4.91 9.52 -8.38
C ILE A 132 4.72 10.96 -8.85
N LEU A 133 3.68 11.64 -8.37
CA LEU A 133 3.35 13.01 -8.74
C LEU A 133 4.06 14.06 -7.88
N HIS A 134 4.83 13.63 -6.87
CA HIS A 134 5.45 14.51 -5.87
C HIS A 134 4.43 15.46 -5.21
N CYS A 135 3.25 14.93 -4.88
CA CYS A 135 2.16 15.66 -4.25
C CYS A 135 2.02 15.18 -2.81
N ASP A 136 1.98 16.10 -1.86
CA ASP A 136 1.76 15.78 -0.46
C ASP A 136 0.26 15.57 -0.20
N TYR A 137 -0.05 14.56 0.59
CA TYR A 137 -1.39 14.33 1.07
C TYR A 137 -1.57 15.01 2.43
N VAL A 138 -2.55 15.92 2.53
CA VAL A 138 -2.84 16.64 3.77
C VAL A 138 -4.09 16.07 4.44
N HIS A 139 -4.00 15.71 5.72
CA HIS A 139 -5.11 15.30 6.56
C HIS A 139 -5.10 16.09 7.86
N GLU A 140 -6.24 16.70 8.22
CA GLU A 140 -6.38 17.57 9.40
C GLU A 140 -5.32 18.68 9.50
N GLY A 141 -4.89 19.21 8.35
CA GLY A 141 -3.88 20.27 8.28
C GLY A 141 -2.43 19.80 8.43
N VAL A 142 -2.18 18.50 8.50
CA VAL A 142 -0.85 17.89 8.58
C VAL A 142 -0.54 17.12 7.32
N GLU A 143 0.68 17.26 6.81
CA GLU A 143 1.19 16.47 5.71
C GLU A 143 1.47 15.03 6.15
N VAL A 144 0.95 14.06 5.40
CA VAL A 144 1.11 12.63 5.65
C VAL A 144 2.03 12.05 4.61
N ALA A 145 3.18 11.55 5.06
CA ALA A 145 4.16 10.94 4.18
C ALA A 145 3.55 9.74 3.40
N PRO A 146 3.78 9.59 2.09
CA PRO A 146 3.25 8.47 1.29
C PRO A 146 3.60 7.09 1.83
N ALA A 147 4.74 6.95 2.51
CA ALA A 147 5.19 5.72 3.14
C ALA A 147 4.50 5.39 4.48
N ALA A 148 3.71 6.30 5.03
CA ALA A 148 3.04 6.13 6.33
C ALA A 148 1.80 5.23 6.22
N GLY A 149 1.96 3.98 5.81
CA GLY A 149 0.86 3.06 5.53
C GLY A 149 -0.11 2.87 6.69
N THR A 150 0.37 2.86 7.94
CA THR A 150 -0.47 2.75 9.14
C THR A 150 -1.39 3.96 9.32
N LEU A 151 -0.92 5.18 9.00
CA LEU A 151 -1.75 6.38 9.05
C LEU A 151 -2.86 6.34 7.99
N PHE A 152 -2.58 5.85 6.77
CA PHE A 152 -3.62 5.67 5.76
C PHE A 152 -4.64 4.62 6.16
N ILE A 153 -4.23 3.54 6.84
CA ILE A 153 -5.15 2.57 7.44
C ILE A 153 -6.03 3.26 8.49
N GLN A 154 -5.45 4.05 9.39
CA GLN A 154 -6.17 4.83 10.41
C GLN A 154 -7.21 5.75 9.76
N ILE A 155 -6.81 6.56 8.78
CA ILE A 155 -7.68 7.50 8.06
C ILE A 155 -8.84 6.77 7.35
N ALA A 156 -8.56 5.62 6.71
CA ALA A 156 -9.57 4.89 5.95
C ALA A 156 -10.57 4.19 6.87
N PHE A 157 -10.10 3.50 7.91
CA PHE A 157 -10.94 2.68 8.78
C PHE A 157 -11.57 3.43 9.96
N SER A 158 -11.22 4.69 10.20
CA SER A 158 -11.99 5.60 11.06
C SER A 158 -13.37 5.94 10.49
N GLN A 159 -13.56 5.78 9.16
CA GLN A 159 -14.83 6.00 8.50
C GLN A 159 -15.75 4.78 8.64
N VAL A 160 -16.93 4.95 9.24
CA VAL A 160 -17.86 3.84 9.54
C VAL A 160 -18.30 3.05 8.30
N TRP A 161 -18.38 3.67 7.13
CA TRP A 161 -18.77 3.01 5.89
C TRP A 161 -17.67 2.12 5.28
N THR A 162 -16.40 2.40 5.57
CA THR A 162 -15.26 1.67 5.00
C THR A 162 -15.31 0.16 5.30
N PRO A 163 -15.41 -0.31 6.56
CA PRO A 163 -15.45 -1.74 6.85
C PRO A 163 -16.64 -2.44 6.17
N ILE A 164 -17.78 -1.75 6.03
CA ILE A 164 -18.97 -2.32 5.37
C ILE A 164 -18.68 -2.59 3.90
N VAL A 165 -18.13 -1.61 3.17
CA VAL A 165 -17.78 -1.76 1.75
C VAL A 165 -16.72 -2.83 1.56
N TYR A 166 -15.73 -2.90 2.46
CA TYR A 166 -14.65 -3.90 2.41
C TYR A 166 -15.19 -5.32 2.62
N ILE A 167 -16.04 -5.54 3.60
CA ILE A 167 -16.65 -6.87 3.84
C ILE A 167 -17.48 -7.31 2.63
N ILE A 168 -18.30 -6.43 2.05
CA ILE A 168 -19.07 -6.73 0.84
C ILE A 168 -18.11 -7.09 -0.32
N GLY A 169 -17.06 -6.30 -0.52
CA GLY A 169 -16.03 -6.55 -1.53
C GLY A 169 -15.33 -7.90 -1.33
N PHE A 170 -14.98 -8.24 -0.10
CA PHE A 170 -14.32 -9.51 0.24
C PHE A 170 -15.23 -10.73 0.03
N ILE A 171 -16.51 -10.62 0.32
CA ILE A 171 -17.49 -11.69 0.03
C ILE A 171 -17.59 -11.89 -1.49
N ALA A 172 -17.70 -10.81 -2.26
CA ALA A 172 -17.73 -10.90 -3.73
C ALA A 172 -16.42 -11.47 -4.28
N LEU A 173 -15.26 -11.07 -3.71
CA LEU A 173 -13.93 -11.58 -4.06
C LEU A 173 -13.83 -13.08 -3.76
N TRP A 174 -14.38 -13.56 -2.65
CA TRP A 174 -14.39 -14.98 -2.32
C TRP A 174 -15.07 -15.81 -3.41
N PHE A 175 -16.28 -15.44 -3.83
CA PHE A 175 -16.99 -16.15 -4.89
C PHE A 175 -16.27 -16.03 -6.24
N HIS A 176 -15.75 -14.85 -6.57
CA HIS A 176 -15.05 -14.60 -7.81
C HIS A 176 -13.73 -15.39 -7.89
N MET A 177 -12.92 -15.31 -6.85
CA MET A 177 -11.60 -15.94 -6.79
C MET A 177 -11.72 -17.47 -6.66
N ASN A 178 -12.68 -17.98 -5.85
CA ASN A 178 -12.90 -19.41 -5.71
C ASN A 178 -13.22 -20.07 -7.06
N HIS A 179 -14.15 -19.49 -7.82
CA HIS A 179 -14.45 -19.99 -9.17
C HIS A 179 -13.28 -19.78 -10.13
N GLY A 180 -12.67 -18.62 -10.14
CA GLY A 180 -11.55 -18.28 -11.01
C GLY A 180 -10.36 -19.20 -10.82
N PHE A 181 -10.03 -19.55 -9.56
CA PHE A 181 -8.88 -20.38 -9.22
C PHE A 181 -8.92 -21.76 -9.90
N TRP A 182 -9.97 -22.54 -9.70
CA TRP A 182 -10.02 -23.87 -10.31
C TRP A 182 -10.31 -23.80 -11.82
N SER A 183 -11.02 -22.79 -12.30
CA SER A 183 -11.36 -22.59 -13.70
C SER A 183 -10.12 -22.32 -14.58
N MET A 184 -9.08 -21.67 -14.04
CA MET A 184 -7.84 -21.46 -14.77
C MET A 184 -7.13 -22.79 -15.11
N PHE A 185 -7.14 -23.75 -14.18
CA PHE A 185 -6.56 -25.07 -14.40
C PHE A 185 -7.36 -25.91 -15.41
N GLN A 186 -8.69 -25.73 -15.44
CA GLN A 186 -9.54 -26.32 -16.48
C GLN A 186 -9.10 -25.90 -17.88
N THR A 187 -8.74 -24.63 -18.05
CA THR A 187 -8.23 -24.10 -19.33
C THR A 187 -6.91 -24.76 -19.74
N CYS A 188 -6.10 -25.19 -18.76
CA CYS A 188 -4.84 -25.92 -18.99
C CYS A 188 -5.02 -27.43 -19.17
N GLY A 189 -6.24 -27.95 -19.17
CA GLY A 189 -6.53 -29.37 -19.35
C GLY A 189 -6.50 -30.23 -18.08
N TRP A 190 -6.50 -29.60 -16.91
CA TRP A 190 -6.55 -30.31 -15.60
C TRP A 190 -7.99 -30.51 -15.13
N ASP A 191 -8.89 -30.85 -16.04
CA ASP A 191 -10.33 -30.98 -15.81
C ASP A 191 -10.83 -32.44 -15.76
N ASN A 192 -9.91 -33.40 -15.55
CA ASN A 192 -10.26 -34.80 -15.41
C ASN A 192 -10.94 -35.12 -14.07
N ASP A 193 -11.56 -36.29 -13.97
CA ASP A 193 -12.34 -36.74 -12.80
C ASP A 193 -11.52 -36.82 -11.51
N THR A 194 -10.21 -36.89 -11.59
CA THR A 194 -9.30 -36.96 -10.44
C THR A 194 -8.89 -35.57 -9.96
N TRP A 195 -8.48 -34.70 -10.88
CA TRP A 195 -7.90 -33.41 -10.51
C TRP A 195 -8.94 -32.30 -10.29
N LEU A 196 -10.00 -32.25 -11.08
CA LEU A 196 -11.00 -31.19 -10.95
C LEU A 196 -11.64 -31.13 -9.55
N PRO A 197 -12.06 -32.26 -8.91
CA PRO A 197 -12.59 -32.21 -7.55
C PRO A 197 -11.55 -31.78 -6.51
N ARG A 198 -10.28 -32.14 -6.70
CA ARG A 198 -9.17 -31.72 -5.81
C ARG A 198 -8.90 -30.23 -5.93
N LEU A 199 -8.82 -29.70 -7.16
CA LEU A 199 -8.62 -28.28 -7.43
C LEU A 199 -9.74 -27.42 -6.87
N LYS A 200 -10.98 -27.85 -6.95
CA LYS A 200 -12.13 -27.18 -6.31
C LYS A 200 -12.00 -27.13 -4.79
N LYS A 201 -11.54 -28.21 -4.15
CA LYS A 201 -11.28 -28.21 -2.71
C LYS A 201 -10.13 -27.28 -2.34
N ILE A 202 -9.02 -27.33 -3.10
CA ILE A 202 -7.87 -26.41 -2.90
C ILE A 202 -8.31 -24.97 -3.07
N ALA A 203 -9.05 -24.66 -4.13
CA ALA A 203 -9.59 -23.32 -4.38
C ALA A 203 -10.41 -22.82 -3.19
N CYS A 204 -11.36 -23.65 -2.71
CA CYS A 204 -12.22 -23.31 -1.58
C CYS A 204 -11.40 -23.01 -0.31
N TRP A 205 -10.47 -23.89 0.06
CA TRP A 205 -9.63 -23.69 1.24
C TRP A 205 -8.74 -22.45 1.11
N TRP A 206 -8.05 -22.33 -0.01
CA TRP A 206 -7.15 -21.21 -0.26
C TRP A 206 -7.87 -19.85 -0.22
N THR A 207 -8.97 -19.73 -0.97
CA THR A 207 -9.72 -18.48 -1.01
C THR A 207 -10.38 -18.16 0.32
N THR A 208 -10.83 -19.19 1.07
CA THR A 208 -11.41 -19.00 2.40
C THR A 208 -10.36 -18.48 3.38
N ILE A 209 -9.14 -19.03 3.38
CA ILE A 209 -8.07 -18.56 4.25
C ILE A 209 -7.71 -17.10 3.92
N VAL A 210 -7.48 -16.78 2.63
CA VAL A 210 -7.12 -15.42 2.20
C VAL A 210 -8.21 -14.41 2.57
N VAL A 211 -9.47 -14.72 2.28
CA VAL A 211 -10.57 -13.81 2.57
C VAL A 211 -10.87 -13.71 4.06
N ALA A 212 -10.74 -14.80 4.82
CA ALA A 212 -10.87 -14.75 6.27
C ALA A 212 -9.79 -13.86 6.91
N LEU A 213 -8.54 -13.91 6.40
CA LEU A 213 -7.48 -13.00 6.84
C LEU A 213 -7.81 -11.55 6.51
N PHE A 214 -8.25 -11.23 5.31
CA PHE A 214 -8.67 -9.87 4.95
C PHE A 214 -9.84 -9.36 5.82
N ILE A 215 -10.81 -10.21 6.14
CA ILE A 215 -11.91 -9.84 7.04
C ILE A 215 -11.36 -9.58 8.45
N ALA A 216 -10.46 -10.43 8.95
CA ALA A 216 -9.82 -10.24 10.24
C ALA A 216 -9.01 -8.93 10.27
N GLU A 217 -8.23 -8.63 9.24
CA GLU A 217 -7.51 -7.37 9.07
C GLU A 217 -8.46 -6.17 9.12
N ALA A 218 -9.54 -6.19 8.32
CA ALA A 218 -10.51 -5.10 8.29
C ALA A 218 -11.19 -4.88 9.66
N VAL A 219 -11.54 -5.94 10.38
CA VAL A 219 -12.12 -5.85 11.72
C VAL A 219 -11.11 -5.26 12.71
N VAL A 220 -9.88 -5.76 12.73
CA VAL A 220 -8.85 -5.28 13.66
C VAL A 220 -8.49 -3.83 13.36
N PHE A 221 -8.33 -3.45 12.09
CA PHE A 221 -8.04 -2.07 11.70
C PHE A 221 -9.19 -1.13 12.07
N THR A 222 -10.44 -1.56 11.90
CA THR A 222 -11.60 -0.78 12.34
C THR A 222 -11.59 -0.55 13.85
N VAL A 223 -11.35 -1.61 14.64
CA VAL A 223 -11.30 -1.50 16.10
C VAL A 223 -10.15 -0.60 16.54
N ARG A 224 -8.97 -0.72 15.93
CA ARG A 224 -7.82 0.15 16.25
C ARG A 224 -8.12 1.60 15.88
N ALA A 225 -8.65 1.85 14.69
CA ALA A 225 -8.96 3.18 14.21
C ALA A 225 -10.01 3.92 15.06
N HIS A 226 -10.92 3.20 15.71
CA HIS A 226 -11.90 3.82 16.63
C HIS A 226 -11.39 3.95 18.06
N ASN A 227 -10.33 3.23 18.44
CA ASN A 227 -9.71 3.30 19.78
C ASN A 227 -8.49 4.25 19.81
N SER A 228 -8.02 4.73 18.69
CA SER A 228 -6.91 5.64 18.54
C SER A 228 -7.32 6.82 17.67
N ASP A 229 -6.81 8.01 17.94
CA ASP A 229 -7.00 9.17 17.08
C ASP A 229 -5.81 9.34 16.11
N PHE A 230 -6.02 10.15 15.06
CA PHE A 230 -5.01 10.41 14.04
C PHE A 230 -3.76 11.06 14.64
N GLN A 231 -3.89 11.98 15.61
CA GLN A 231 -2.76 12.69 16.21
C GLN A 231 -1.86 11.75 17.03
N LYS A 232 -2.47 10.79 17.70
CA LYS A 232 -1.73 9.75 18.43
C LYS A 232 -0.94 8.85 17.48
N GLU A 233 -1.58 8.34 16.43
CA GLU A 233 -0.92 7.50 15.40
C GLU A 233 0.20 8.26 14.67
N LEU A 234 0.00 9.55 14.37
CA LEU A 234 1.00 10.42 13.78
C LEU A 234 2.21 10.58 14.70
N THR A 235 1.98 10.79 16.00
CA THR A 235 3.05 10.90 16.99
C THR A 235 3.86 9.61 17.09
N GLU A 236 3.19 8.45 17.13
CA GLU A 236 3.83 7.14 17.16
C GLU A 236 4.64 6.88 15.87
N TYR A 237 4.12 7.25 14.70
CA TYR A 237 4.83 7.16 13.43
C TYR A 237 6.10 8.01 13.40
N ASN A 238 6.01 9.27 13.82
CA ASN A 238 7.14 10.20 13.84
C ASN A 238 8.22 9.77 14.84
N LEU A 239 7.83 9.27 16.01
CA LEU A 239 8.78 8.73 16.99
C LEU A 239 9.50 7.49 16.46
N ALA A 240 8.79 6.58 15.81
CA ALA A 240 9.39 5.39 15.21
C ALA A 240 10.37 5.77 14.08
N LYS A 241 10.02 6.73 13.23
CA LYS A 241 10.88 7.22 12.16
C LYS A 241 12.10 7.96 12.70
N GLY A 242 11.96 8.77 13.73
CA GLY A 242 13.06 9.45 14.39
C GLY A 242 14.06 8.48 15.04
N SER A 243 13.58 7.41 15.67
CA SER A 243 14.45 6.37 16.24
C SER A 243 15.17 5.54 15.17
N GLN A 244 14.52 5.30 14.03
CA GLN A 244 15.11 4.58 12.89
C GLN A 244 16.21 5.42 12.23
N PHE A 245 15.99 6.72 12.06
CA PHE A 245 16.99 7.65 11.54
C PHE A 245 18.22 7.76 12.47
N ALA A 246 18.03 7.70 13.79
CA ALA A 246 19.12 7.70 14.76
C ALA A 246 19.95 6.41 14.75
N LEU A 247 19.40 5.29 14.24
CA LEU A 247 20.12 4.02 14.07
C LEU A 247 20.87 3.96 12.73
N ASP A 248 20.33 4.60 11.67
CA ASP A 248 20.90 4.59 10.31
C ASP A 248 21.98 5.67 10.12
N THR A 249 21.97 6.72 10.93
CA THR A 249 23.10 7.63 11.02
C THR A 249 24.13 7.00 11.95
N ASP A 250 25.27 6.57 11.38
CA ASP A 250 26.45 6.31 12.18
C ASP A 250 26.58 7.43 13.21
N ALA A 251 26.39 7.09 14.47
CA ALA A 251 26.44 8.05 15.54
C ALA A 251 27.77 8.77 15.47
N ILE A 252 27.77 10.02 15.05
CA ILE A 252 28.95 10.85 15.10
C ILE A 252 29.24 11.01 16.60
N GLU A 253 30.14 10.18 17.11
CA GLU A 253 30.61 10.26 18.45
C GLU A 253 31.41 11.55 18.62
N CYS A 254 30.78 12.60 19.07
CA CYS A 254 31.45 13.78 19.57
C CYS A 254 31.75 13.56 21.04
N GLY A 255 33.02 13.20 21.34
CA GLY A 255 33.50 13.16 22.73
C GLY A 255 32.79 12.22 23.69
N GLY A 256 32.31 11.05 23.23
CA GLY A 256 31.66 10.03 24.07
C GLY A 256 30.17 10.28 24.39
N GLN A 257 29.52 11.26 23.75
CA GLN A 257 28.11 11.48 23.86
C GLN A 257 27.43 11.36 22.48
N VAL A 258 26.35 10.58 22.41
CA VAL A 258 25.55 10.41 21.20
C VAL A 258 24.77 11.72 20.95
N CYS A 259 25.15 12.47 19.93
CA CYS A 259 24.36 13.58 19.42
C CYS A 259 23.25 13.01 18.54
N SER A 260 22.04 12.87 19.07
CA SER A 260 20.83 12.61 18.28
C SER A 260 20.46 13.87 17.51
N GLN A 261 20.59 13.81 16.17
CA GLN A 261 20.25 14.89 15.24
C GLN A 261 18.84 14.67 14.66
N PRO A 262 18.11 15.67 14.21
CA PRO A 262 18.55 16.67 13.26
C PRO A 262 18.28 18.10 13.73
N ALA A 263 19.14 19.02 13.35
CA ALA A 263 19.09 20.43 13.72
C ALA A 263 19.19 20.63 15.23
N CYS A 264 20.18 21.36 15.69
CA CYS A 264 20.27 21.75 17.09
C CYS A 264 18.91 22.29 17.57
N PRO A 265 18.06 21.49 18.20
CA PRO A 265 16.95 22.05 18.93
C PRO A 265 17.51 22.56 20.25
N ASN A 266 17.01 23.65 20.71
CA ASN A 266 17.33 24.40 21.90
C ASN A 266 17.35 23.62 23.22
N ALA A 267 17.84 22.42 23.30
CA ALA A 267 17.91 21.65 24.51
C ALA A 267 19.29 21.00 24.65
N GLY A 268 20.20 21.74 25.26
CA GLY A 268 21.25 21.14 26.06
C GLY A 268 22.48 20.64 25.31
N CYS A 269 23.10 21.48 24.45
CA CYS A 269 24.53 21.36 24.28
C CYS A 269 25.17 21.83 25.59
N PRO A 270 25.79 20.94 26.41
CA PRO A 270 26.60 21.42 27.52
C PRO A 270 27.76 22.22 26.95
N ASN A 271 27.88 23.43 27.39
CA ASN A 271 28.94 24.35 27.03
C ASN A 271 30.31 23.66 26.97
N ALA A 272 31.05 24.01 25.92
CA ALA A 272 32.52 24.02 25.92
C ALA A 272 33.28 22.78 25.42
N ALA A 273 32.73 21.85 24.68
CA ALA A 273 33.57 20.70 24.18
C ALA A 273 33.38 20.31 22.72
N CYS A 274 32.78 21.15 21.83
CA CYS A 274 32.87 20.89 20.40
C CYS A 274 34.17 21.49 19.83
N PRO A 275 35.09 20.68 19.31
CA PRO A 275 36.21 21.21 18.53
C PRO A 275 35.68 21.91 17.28
N GLN A 276 36.10 23.16 17.05
CA GLN A 276 35.69 24.08 16.01
C GLN A 276 35.95 23.61 14.57
N ALA A 277 36.41 22.39 14.33
CA ALA A 277 36.95 21.95 13.06
C ALA A 277 36.05 21.06 12.19
N GLU A 278 34.90 20.55 12.69
CA GLU A 278 34.17 19.48 11.99
C GLU A 278 32.64 19.69 11.83
N CYS A 279 32.14 20.92 11.89
CA CYS A 279 30.78 21.16 11.41
C CYS A 279 30.77 21.18 9.86
N PRO A 280 30.02 20.31 9.20
CA PRO A 280 29.90 20.37 7.74
C PRO A 280 29.30 21.71 7.33
N LYS A 281 30.00 22.46 6.47
CA LYS A 281 29.61 23.78 5.93
C LYS A 281 28.26 23.78 5.16
N ALA A 282 27.67 22.62 4.96
CA ALA A 282 26.44 22.44 4.16
C ALA A 282 25.13 22.65 4.95
N ALA A 283 25.17 22.66 6.28
CA ALA A 283 23.94 22.74 7.08
C ALA A 283 23.50 24.17 7.45
N CYS A 284 24.28 25.19 7.11
CA CYS A 284 24.00 26.57 7.45
C CYS A 284 23.66 27.50 6.28
N SER A 285 23.53 26.98 5.06
CA SER A 285 23.16 27.78 3.90
C SER A 285 21.73 27.46 3.50
N GLU A 286 20.80 28.30 3.79
CA GLU A 286 19.56 28.57 3.04
C GLU A 286 18.29 28.84 3.83
N SER A 287 18.35 29.04 5.13
CA SER A 287 17.20 29.69 5.78
C SER A 287 17.72 30.83 6.65
N ALA A 288 17.30 32.05 6.32
CA ALA A 288 17.54 33.27 7.10
C ALA A 288 16.80 33.20 8.47
N ALA A 289 16.99 32.13 9.21
CA ALA A 289 16.54 31.97 10.57
C ALA A 289 17.66 32.43 11.49
N LYS A 290 17.38 33.46 12.29
CA LYS A 290 18.17 34.03 13.37
C LYS A 290 18.99 32.94 14.06
N CYS A 291 20.28 33.19 14.27
CA CYS A 291 21.08 32.34 15.15
C CYS A 291 20.33 32.15 16.47
N PRO A 292 20.15 30.91 16.96
CA PRO A 292 19.53 30.66 18.25
C PRO A 292 20.26 31.43 19.36
N GLU A 293 19.52 31.95 20.32
CA GLU A 293 20.10 32.56 21.53
C GLU A 293 21.02 31.52 22.18
N GLY A 294 22.31 31.83 22.29
CA GLY A 294 23.33 30.94 22.87
C GLY A 294 24.51 30.57 21.96
N CYS A 295 24.49 30.94 20.68
CA CYS A 295 25.65 30.73 19.79
C CYS A 295 26.78 31.75 20.01
N CYS A 296 26.59 32.78 20.88
CA CYS A 296 27.59 33.76 21.26
C CYS A 296 27.95 33.58 22.72
N VAL A 297 29.21 33.40 23.02
CA VAL A 297 29.75 33.46 24.40
C VAL A 297 30.46 34.81 24.52
N ASP A 298 30.07 35.59 25.54
CA ASP A 298 30.66 36.90 25.81
C ASP A 298 30.63 37.90 24.66
N GLY A 299 29.57 37.83 23.80
CA GLY A 299 29.39 38.78 22.69
C GLY A 299 30.25 38.50 21.45
N VAL A 300 30.97 37.39 21.40
CA VAL A 300 31.79 36.99 20.27
C VAL A 300 31.17 35.76 19.60
N CYS A 301 30.87 35.85 18.30
CA CYS A 301 30.39 34.74 17.51
C CYS A 301 31.54 33.83 17.08
N ALA A 302 31.39 32.53 17.15
CA ALA A 302 32.41 31.56 16.73
C ALA A 302 32.72 31.67 15.21
N ASN A 303 31.85 32.32 14.41
CA ASN A 303 32.12 32.63 13.01
C ASN A 303 31.52 33.98 12.62
N PRO A 304 32.25 35.09 12.78
CA PRO A 304 31.77 36.45 12.55
C PRO A 304 31.43 36.79 11.09
N GLU A 305 31.96 36.02 10.11
CA GLU A 305 31.74 36.32 8.68
C GLU A 305 30.37 35.82 8.17
N THR A 306 29.75 34.90 8.86
CA THR A 306 28.47 34.27 8.44
C THR A 306 27.30 34.57 9.39
N CYS A 307 27.52 35.30 10.47
CA CYS A 307 26.50 35.64 11.44
C CYS A 307 25.57 36.76 10.96
N ALA A 308 24.27 36.45 10.83
CA ALA A 308 23.24 37.40 10.41
C ALA A 308 22.74 38.31 11.57
N ASN A 309 23.17 38.06 12.82
CA ASN A 309 22.74 38.86 13.96
C ASN A 309 23.59 40.16 14.08
N PRO A 310 22.95 41.36 13.96
CA PRO A 310 23.64 42.62 14.04
C PRO A 310 24.35 42.89 15.39
N ASP A 311 23.90 42.23 16.45
CA ASP A 311 24.48 42.39 17.81
C ASP A 311 25.76 41.53 18.00
N CYS A 312 26.05 40.62 17.06
CA CYS A 312 27.25 39.79 17.06
C CYS A 312 28.39 40.38 16.21
N LYS A 313 28.17 41.51 15.55
CA LYS A 313 29.19 42.19 14.73
C LYS A 313 30.10 43.03 15.64
N GLY A 314 31.26 42.46 15.92
CA GLY A 314 32.49 43.20 16.07
C GLY A 314 32.70 43.83 17.43
N LYS A 315 33.53 43.25 18.23
CA LYS A 315 34.66 44.01 18.80
C LYS A 315 35.93 43.40 18.27
N ASN A 316 36.57 44.17 17.32
CA ASN A 316 37.99 44.00 17.05
C ASN A 316 38.79 44.22 18.30
#